data_6453baa7f881ece4e945b00c3bd04c81
#
_entry.id   6453baa7f881ece4e945b00c3bd04c81
#
_cell.length_a   1.000
_cell.length_b   1.000
_cell.length_c   1.000
_cell.angle_alpha   90.00
_cell.angle_beta   90.00
_cell.angle_gamma   90.00
#
_symmetry.space_group_name_H-M   'P 1'
#
loop_
_entity.id
_entity.type
_entity.pdbx_description
1 polymer ?
#
loop_
_entity_poly.entity_id
_entity_poly.type
_entity_poly.pdbx_seq_one_letter_code
_entity_poly.pdbx_strand_id
1 'polypeptide(L)'
;VNRVYEKVPAYRAKMEEAGVRPEHIQTLKDLQKLPFVTKQDMRDNYPYGLFAVPKKELRRIHASSGTTGKPTVVGYTENDLEVWKECVARLAVAGGASDEDVAQICFGYGMFTGALGLHNGLEKVGAAVVPSSTGNTQKQLMYMKDFETTLLVATPSYAMRIAEVALEMGINPRKDLKVKTLVLGSELMTE
;
A
#
# COMPACT_ATOMS: atom_id res chain seq x y z
N VAL A 1 7.80 22.64 0.56
CA VAL A 1 6.99 23.55 1.39
C VAL A 1 6.26 24.57 0.52
N ASN A 2 6.92 25.32 -0.37
CA ASN A 2 6.33 26.37 -1.24
C ASN A 2 5.06 25.89 -1.96
N ARG A 3 5.14 24.75 -2.68
CA ARG A 3 3.99 24.19 -3.41
C ARG A 3 2.76 23.97 -2.53
N VAL A 4 2.94 23.44 -1.33
CA VAL A 4 1.82 23.18 -0.41
C VAL A 4 1.24 24.49 0.12
N TYR A 5 2.09 25.45 0.47
CA TYR A 5 1.65 26.78 0.91
C TYR A 5 0.82 27.51 -0.17
N GLU A 6 1.25 27.42 -1.43
CA GLU A 6 0.56 28.08 -2.54
C GLU A 6 -0.72 27.37 -2.99
N LYS A 7 -0.72 26.03 -2.97
CA LYS A 7 -1.78 25.21 -3.61
C LYS A 7 -2.80 24.64 -2.64
N VAL A 8 -2.51 24.61 -1.32
CA VAL A 8 -3.38 24.02 -0.31
C VAL A 8 -3.83 25.09 0.70
N PRO A 9 -4.95 25.79 0.45
CA PRO A 9 -5.40 26.89 1.31
C PRO A 9 -5.55 26.51 2.77
N ALA A 10 -6.07 25.31 3.05
CA ALA A 10 -6.25 24.83 4.42
C ALA A 10 -4.93 24.67 5.18
N TYR A 11 -3.88 24.19 4.51
CA TYR A 11 -2.57 24.06 5.15
C TYR A 11 -1.84 25.41 5.26
N ARG A 12 -2.01 26.28 4.27
CA ARG A 12 -1.51 27.67 4.36
C ARG A 12 -2.07 28.37 5.58
N ALA A 13 -3.39 28.29 5.82
CA ALA A 13 -4.01 28.89 6.99
C ALA A 13 -3.38 28.40 8.31
N LYS A 14 -3.13 27.09 8.42
CA LYS A 14 -2.42 26.53 9.59
C LYS A 14 -1.00 27.06 9.74
N MET A 15 -0.27 27.22 8.64
CA MET A 15 1.08 27.78 8.68
C MET A 15 1.05 29.26 9.11
N GLU A 16 0.12 30.04 8.60
CA GLU A 16 -0.06 31.46 8.96
C GLU A 16 -0.45 31.62 10.44
N GLU A 17 -1.36 30.78 10.96
CA GLU A 17 -1.73 30.72 12.37
C GLU A 17 -0.53 30.39 13.27
N ALA A 18 0.34 29.48 12.82
CA ALA A 18 1.58 29.15 13.52
C ALA A 18 2.71 30.18 13.34
N GLY A 19 2.48 31.27 12.58
CA GLY A 19 3.50 32.27 12.26
C GLY A 19 4.62 31.75 11.38
N VAL A 20 4.37 30.67 10.61
CA VAL A 20 5.37 29.99 9.78
C VAL A 20 5.10 30.28 8.31
N ARG A 21 6.16 30.62 7.58
CA ARG A 21 6.14 30.81 6.12
C ARG A 21 7.17 29.92 5.46
N PRO A 22 7.06 29.66 4.14
CA PRO A 22 8.01 28.82 3.42
C PRO A 22 9.48 29.23 3.61
N GLU A 23 9.77 30.50 3.63
CA GLU A 23 11.13 31.04 3.82
C GLU A 23 11.75 30.74 5.19
N HIS A 24 10.94 30.38 6.18
CA HIS A 24 11.41 29.96 7.50
C HIS A 24 11.91 28.51 7.55
N ILE A 25 11.71 27.75 6.46
CA ILE A 25 12.08 26.32 6.36
C ILE A 25 13.24 26.20 5.38
N GLN A 26 14.46 26.28 5.90
CA GLN A 26 15.69 26.23 5.10
C GLN A 26 16.49 24.94 5.31
N THR A 27 16.33 24.30 6.47
CA THR A 27 17.02 23.08 6.84
C THR A 27 16.05 21.99 7.31
N LEU A 28 16.50 20.74 7.39
CA LEU A 28 15.71 19.66 7.95
C LEU A 28 15.30 19.90 9.41
N LYS A 29 16.09 20.65 10.17
CA LYS A 29 15.76 21.01 11.57
C LYS A 29 14.56 21.94 11.64
N ASP A 30 14.30 22.72 10.60
CA ASP A 30 13.16 23.64 10.56
C ASP A 30 11.82 22.93 10.33
N LEU A 31 11.82 21.65 9.95
CA LEU A 31 10.59 20.88 9.76
C LEU A 31 9.73 20.84 11.04
N GLN A 32 10.35 20.89 12.21
CA GLN A 32 9.64 20.96 13.49
C GLN A 32 8.77 22.22 13.69
N LYS A 33 8.98 23.25 12.87
CA LYS A 33 8.17 24.48 12.89
C LYS A 33 6.84 24.30 12.15
N LEU A 34 6.75 23.30 11.24
CA LEU A 34 5.55 23.07 10.46
C LEU A 34 4.40 22.51 11.31
N PRO A 35 3.18 23.02 11.15
CA PRO A 35 2.02 22.48 11.86
C PRO A 35 1.69 21.07 11.38
N PHE A 36 1.24 20.21 12.28
CA PHE A 36 0.78 18.87 11.96
C PHE A 36 -0.54 18.88 11.20
N VAL A 37 -0.69 17.91 10.29
CA VAL A 37 -1.97 17.53 9.70
C VAL A 37 -2.53 16.35 10.49
N THR A 38 -3.76 16.50 10.94
CA THR A 38 -4.49 15.45 11.67
C THR A 38 -5.47 14.70 10.76
N LYS A 39 -5.98 13.58 11.23
CA LYS A 39 -7.06 12.87 10.53
C LYS A 39 -8.33 13.72 10.38
N GLN A 40 -8.57 14.64 11.32
CA GLN A 40 -9.71 15.56 11.25
C GLN A 40 -9.53 16.57 10.11
N ASP A 41 -8.32 17.13 9.94
CA ASP A 41 -8.03 18.02 8.81
C ASP A 41 -8.32 17.33 7.46
N MET A 42 -7.99 16.04 7.33
CA MET A 42 -8.28 15.27 6.11
C MET A 42 -9.78 15.10 5.87
N ARG A 43 -10.58 14.94 6.92
CA ARG A 43 -12.04 14.83 6.84
C ARG A 43 -12.71 16.16 6.51
N ASP A 44 -12.26 17.24 7.13
CA ASP A 44 -12.81 18.57 6.93
C ASP A 44 -12.54 19.10 5.52
N ASN A 45 -11.45 18.65 4.92
CA ASN A 45 -11.06 18.99 3.55
C ASN A 45 -11.39 17.90 2.52
N TYR A 46 -12.28 16.98 2.87
CA TYR A 46 -12.73 15.91 1.96
C TYR A 46 -13.46 16.49 0.73
N PRO A 47 -13.27 15.96 -0.48
CA PRO A 47 -12.31 14.91 -0.82
C PRO A 47 -10.94 15.43 -1.30
N TYR A 48 -10.82 16.66 -1.81
CA TYR A 48 -9.65 17.16 -2.54
C TYR A 48 -8.99 18.40 -1.94
N GLY A 49 -9.50 18.90 -0.81
CA GLY A 49 -9.05 20.18 -0.24
C GLY A 49 -7.57 20.22 0.22
N LEU A 50 -6.94 19.05 0.41
CA LEU A 50 -5.51 18.93 0.74
C LEU A 50 -4.64 18.52 -0.45
N PHE A 51 -5.19 18.50 -1.68
CA PHE A 51 -4.39 18.14 -2.85
C PHE A 51 -3.63 19.34 -3.39
N ALA A 52 -2.32 19.15 -3.59
CA ALA A 52 -1.42 20.19 -4.09
C ALA A 52 -1.27 20.17 -5.64
N VAL A 53 -2.13 19.42 -6.32
CA VAL A 53 -2.19 19.30 -7.77
C VAL A 53 -3.64 19.33 -8.26
N PRO A 54 -3.92 19.80 -9.49
CA PRO A 54 -5.27 19.73 -10.05
C PRO A 54 -5.64 18.29 -10.41
N LYS A 55 -6.95 18.00 -10.41
CA LYS A 55 -7.49 16.64 -10.67
C LYS A 55 -6.96 15.99 -11.96
N LYS A 56 -6.71 16.78 -13.01
CA LYS A 56 -6.19 16.29 -14.30
C LYS A 56 -4.81 15.62 -14.20
N GLU A 57 -4.05 15.91 -13.16
CA GLU A 57 -2.74 15.32 -12.91
C GLU A 57 -2.82 14.03 -12.09
N LEU A 58 -3.98 13.74 -11.50
CA LEU A 58 -4.18 12.48 -10.78
C LEU A 58 -4.30 11.30 -11.74
N ARG A 59 -3.66 10.20 -11.39
CA ARG A 59 -3.73 8.91 -12.08
C ARG A 59 -4.49 7.88 -11.27
N ARG A 60 -4.46 8.02 -9.94
CA ARG A 60 -5.11 7.07 -9.04
C ARG A 60 -5.62 7.79 -7.79
N ILE A 61 -6.77 7.33 -7.28
CA ILE A 61 -7.33 7.79 -6.02
C ILE A 61 -7.58 6.57 -5.15
N HIS A 62 -7.09 6.62 -3.92
CA HIS A 62 -7.37 5.64 -2.89
C HIS A 62 -8.11 6.28 -1.71
N ALA A 63 -8.78 5.46 -0.92
CA ALA A 63 -9.45 5.91 0.29
C ALA A 63 -9.43 4.84 1.37
N SER A 64 -9.47 5.27 2.63
CA SER A 64 -9.70 4.38 3.77
C SER A 64 -11.16 3.91 3.80
N SER A 65 -11.45 2.87 4.60
CA SER A 65 -12.81 2.32 4.75
C SER A 65 -13.86 3.30 5.25
N GLY A 66 -13.45 4.39 5.92
CA GLY A 66 -14.37 5.40 6.44
C GLY A 66 -15.32 4.92 7.54
N THR A 67 -14.99 3.85 8.26
CA THR A 67 -15.82 3.24 9.31
C THR A 67 -16.31 4.22 10.38
N THR A 68 -15.59 5.33 10.58
CA THR A 68 -15.91 6.37 11.58
C THR A 68 -16.36 7.69 10.96
N GLY A 69 -16.88 7.69 9.72
CA GLY A 69 -17.34 8.89 9.00
C GLY A 69 -16.75 8.95 7.57
N LYS A 70 -16.52 10.17 7.06
CA LYS A 70 -15.92 10.35 5.73
C LYS A 70 -14.56 9.65 5.62
N PRO A 71 -14.28 8.94 4.52
CA PRO A 71 -13.00 8.29 4.33
C PRO A 71 -11.86 9.31 4.19
N THR A 72 -10.66 8.89 4.53
CA THR A 72 -9.44 9.62 4.16
C THR A 72 -9.11 9.33 2.71
N VAL A 73 -8.99 10.37 1.89
CA VAL A 73 -8.74 10.24 0.44
C VAL A 73 -7.31 10.65 0.13
N VAL A 74 -6.65 9.86 -0.71
CA VAL A 74 -5.28 10.12 -1.19
C VAL A 74 -5.29 10.08 -2.71
N GLY A 75 -4.71 11.08 -3.35
CA GLY A 75 -4.55 11.14 -4.79
C GLY A 75 -3.07 11.01 -5.17
N TYR A 76 -2.81 10.20 -6.18
CA TYR A 76 -1.47 9.94 -6.70
C TYR A 76 -1.33 10.47 -8.12
N THR A 77 -0.27 11.22 -8.37
CA THR A 77 0.21 11.55 -9.72
C THR A 77 0.98 10.38 -10.31
N GLU A 78 1.34 10.47 -11.59
CA GLU A 78 2.23 9.49 -12.24
C GLU A 78 3.55 9.33 -11.47
N ASN A 79 4.17 10.47 -11.13
CA ASN A 79 5.42 10.45 -10.38
C ASN A 79 5.28 9.80 -9.00
N ASP A 80 4.18 10.04 -8.29
CA ASP A 80 3.93 9.41 -6.98
C ASP A 80 3.81 7.89 -7.12
N LEU A 81 3.15 7.41 -8.20
CA LEU A 81 3.02 5.98 -8.48
C LEU A 81 4.37 5.34 -8.81
N GLU A 82 5.24 6.01 -9.57
CA GLU A 82 6.58 5.50 -9.88
C GLU A 82 7.47 5.45 -8.62
N VAL A 83 7.44 6.48 -7.78
CA VAL A 83 8.13 6.46 -6.48
C VAL A 83 7.62 5.31 -5.61
N TRP A 84 6.32 5.10 -5.57
CA TRP A 84 5.72 4.01 -4.80
C TRP A 84 6.12 2.63 -5.31
N LYS A 85 6.08 2.41 -6.63
CA LYS A 85 6.58 1.18 -7.27
C LYS A 85 8.04 0.89 -6.87
N GLU A 86 8.89 1.90 -6.95
CA GLU A 86 10.31 1.78 -6.58
C GLU A 86 10.48 1.39 -5.11
N CYS A 87 9.77 2.05 -4.19
CA CYS A 87 9.82 1.73 -2.77
C CYS A 87 9.40 0.28 -2.49
N VAL A 88 8.31 -0.17 -3.13
CA VAL A 88 7.82 -1.54 -2.94
C VAL A 88 8.73 -2.57 -3.60
N ALA A 89 9.29 -2.26 -4.79
CA ALA A 89 10.27 -3.14 -5.43
C ALA A 89 11.50 -3.36 -4.54
N ARG A 90 12.04 -2.29 -3.94
CA ARG A 90 13.16 -2.39 -2.98
C ARG A 90 12.81 -3.24 -1.76
N LEU A 91 11.61 -3.03 -1.20
CA LEU A 91 11.12 -3.85 -0.07
C LEU A 91 11.04 -5.32 -0.47
N ALA A 92 10.48 -5.63 -1.63
CA ALA A 92 10.33 -7.00 -2.12
C ALA A 92 11.69 -7.69 -2.35
N VAL A 93 12.63 -7.00 -3.00
CA VAL A 93 14.00 -7.52 -3.21
C VAL A 93 14.74 -7.71 -1.89
N ALA A 94 14.59 -6.79 -0.94
CA ALA A 94 15.18 -6.96 0.40
C ALA A 94 14.61 -8.18 1.14
N GLY A 95 13.34 -8.55 0.86
CA GLY A 95 12.69 -9.77 1.34
C GLY A 95 13.02 -11.04 0.54
N GLY A 96 13.87 -10.94 -0.49
CA GLY A 96 14.30 -12.06 -1.32
C GLY A 96 13.47 -12.32 -2.57
N ALA A 97 12.60 -11.39 -2.98
CA ALA A 97 11.88 -11.50 -4.25
C ALA A 97 12.80 -11.26 -5.46
N SER A 98 12.53 -11.94 -6.54
CA SER A 98 13.28 -11.88 -7.80
C SER A 98 12.33 -11.95 -9.02
N ASP A 99 12.89 -11.80 -10.20
CA ASP A 99 12.22 -11.96 -11.49
C ASP A 99 11.84 -13.42 -11.82
N GLU A 100 12.37 -14.39 -11.06
CA GLU A 100 11.98 -15.80 -11.16
C GLU A 100 10.72 -16.14 -10.35
N ASP A 101 10.19 -15.19 -9.58
CA ASP A 101 9.07 -15.47 -8.68
C ASP A 101 7.71 -15.40 -9.38
N VAL A 102 6.82 -16.29 -8.97
CA VAL A 102 5.37 -16.19 -9.18
C VAL A 102 4.74 -15.72 -7.88
N ALA A 103 4.30 -14.47 -7.86
CA ALA A 103 3.81 -13.79 -6.66
C ALA A 103 2.28 -13.76 -6.63
N GLN A 104 1.66 -14.50 -5.70
CA GLN A 104 0.22 -14.51 -5.52
C GLN A 104 -0.21 -13.50 -4.47
N ILE A 105 -1.08 -12.54 -4.85
CA ILE A 105 -1.56 -11.48 -3.98
C ILE A 105 -2.97 -11.78 -3.49
N CYS A 106 -3.09 -12.09 -2.19
CA CYS A 106 -4.33 -12.40 -1.50
C CYS A 106 -4.93 -11.18 -0.75
N PHE A 107 -4.57 -9.95 -1.14
CA PHE A 107 -5.21 -8.72 -0.67
C PHE A 107 -6.33 -8.28 -1.61
N GLY A 108 -7.38 -7.65 -1.07
CA GLY A 108 -8.46 -7.09 -1.87
C GLY A 108 -7.99 -5.94 -2.76
N TYR A 109 -8.30 -6.04 -4.05
CA TYR A 109 -8.09 -4.97 -5.03
C TYR A 109 -9.27 -4.00 -4.99
N GLY A 110 -9.10 -2.87 -4.37
CA GLY A 110 -10.17 -1.88 -4.21
C GLY A 110 -9.61 -0.50 -3.86
N MET A 111 -10.34 0.22 -3.03
CA MET A 111 -9.93 1.56 -2.61
C MET A 111 -8.70 1.59 -1.70
N PHE A 112 -8.32 0.44 -1.10
CA PHE A 112 -7.13 0.33 -0.28
C PHE A 112 -5.85 0.28 -1.11
N THR A 113 -4.76 0.74 -0.52
CA THR A 113 -3.47 0.90 -1.21
C THR A 113 -2.68 -0.40 -1.34
N GLY A 114 -2.85 -1.35 -0.41
CA GLY A 114 -1.94 -2.49 -0.23
C GLY A 114 -1.78 -3.38 -1.46
N ALA A 115 -2.88 -3.90 -2.01
CA ALA A 115 -2.82 -4.84 -3.14
C ALA A 115 -2.16 -4.22 -4.37
N LEU A 116 -2.62 -3.04 -4.81
CA LEU A 116 -2.09 -2.37 -6.01
C LEU A 116 -0.64 -1.90 -5.83
N GLY A 117 -0.25 -1.52 -4.61
CA GLY A 117 1.14 -1.15 -4.32
C GLY A 117 2.08 -2.33 -4.48
N LEU A 118 1.74 -3.45 -3.86
CA LEU A 118 2.51 -4.69 -3.94
C LEU A 118 2.53 -5.27 -5.35
N HIS A 119 1.38 -5.26 -6.04
CA HIS A 119 1.28 -5.66 -7.45
C HIS A 119 2.29 -4.91 -8.32
N ASN A 120 2.18 -3.59 -8.35
CA ASN A 120 3.05 -2.76 -9.20
C ASN A 120 4.54 -2.87 -8.82
N GLY A 121 4.85 -3.02 -7.53
CA GLY A 121 6.22 -3.19 -7.08
C GLY A 121 6.81 -4.54 -7.45
N LEU A 122 6.04 -5.62 -7.34
CA LEU A 122 6.46 -6.97 -7.74
C LEU A 122 6.62 -7.09 -9.27
N GLU A 123 5.71 -6.50 -10.05
CA GLU A 123 5.91 -6.39 -11.51
C GLU A 123 7.19 -5.62 -11.86
N LYS A 124 7.53 -4.56 -11.11
CA LYS A 124 8.77 -3.81 -11.30
C LYS A 124 10.03 -4.63 -10.97
N VAL A 125 9.94 -5.59 -10.06
CA VAL A 125 11.01 -6.57 -9.80
C VAL A 125 11.18 -7.54 -10.98
N GLY A 126 10.13 -7.74 -11.77
CA GLY A 126 10.08 -8.72 -12.87
C GLY A 126 9.32 -9.99 -12.52
N ALA A 127 8.78 -10.11 -11.31
CA ALA A 127 7.99 -11.26 -10.90
C ALA A 127 6.67 -11.36 -11.66
N ALA A 128 6.22 -12.58 -11.96
CA ALA A 128 4.90 -12.84 -12.49
C ALA A 128 3.85 -12.69 -11.38
N VAL A 129 2.94 -11.73 -11.50
CA VAL A 129 1.94 -11.45 -10.45
C VAL A 129 0.62 -12.16 -10.74
N VAL A 130 0.12 -12.93 -9.77
CA VAL A 130 -1.20 -13.54 -9.74
C VAL A 130 -2.12 -12.68 -8.85
N PRO A 131 -3.00 -11.84 -9.42
CA PRO A 131 -3.86 -10.93 -8.67
C PRO A 131 -5.12 -11.66 -8.18
N SER A 132 -4.93 -12.67 -7.33
CA SER A 132 -6.02 -13.56 -6.90
C SER A 132 -7.04 -12.89 -5.99
N SER A 133 -6.68 -11.76 -5.39
CA SER A 133 -7.55 -11.00 -4.48
C SER A 133 -7.94 -11.81 -3.23
N THR A 134 -8.98 -11.39 -2.54
CA THR A 134 -9.57 -12.11 -1.40
C THR A 134 -10.58 -13.14 -1.88
N GLY A 135 -10.91 -14.13 -1.05
CA GLY A 135 -12.00 -15.05 -1.35
C GLY A 135 -11.72 -16.50 -1.01
N ASN A 136 -12.35 -17.40 -1.74
CA ASN A 136 -12.35 -18.84 -1.48
C ASN A 136 -10.94 -19.43 -1.31
N THR A 137 -10.61 -19.86 -0.08
CA THR A 137 -9.26 -20.34 0.27
C THR A 137 -8.88 -21.62 -0.50
N GLN A 138 -9.83 -22.51 -0.79
CA GLN A 138 -9.57 -23.69 -1.61
C GLN A 138 -9.15 -23.31 -3.03
N LYS A 139 -9.77 -22.27 -3.59
CA LYS A 139 -9.40 -21.74 -4.90
C LYS A 139 -8.03 -21.06 -4.88
N GLN A 140 -7.67 -20.39 -3.77
CA GLN A 140 -6.32 -19.85 -3.60
C GLN A 140 -5.26 -20.95 -3.61
N LEU A 141 -5.52 -22.08 -2.93
CA LEU A 141 -4.63 -23.24 -2.92
C LEU A 141 -4.51 -23.90 -4.31
N MET A 142 -5.61 -23.98 -5.05
CA MET A 142 -5.61 -24.44 -6.44
C MET A 142 -4.68 -23.55 -7.28
N TYR A 143 -4.81 -22.22 -7.21
CA TYR A 143 -3.93 -21.30 -7.93
C TYR A 143 -2.46 -21.45 -7.51
N MET A 144 -2.17 -21.59 -6.20
CA MET A 144 -0.81 -21.79 -5.71
C MET A 144 -0.17 -23.02 -6.32
N LYS A 145 -0.93 -24.11 -6.46
CA LYS A 145 -0.45 -25.35 -7.04
C LYS A 145 -0.30 -25.25 -8.56
N ASP A 146 -1.33 -24.76 -9.25
CA ASP A 146 -1.38 -24.74 -10.71
C ASP A 146 -0.40 -23.74 -11.32
N PHE A 147 -0.21 -22.58 -10.67
CA PHE A 147 0.73 -21.54 -11.12
C PHE A 147 2.09 -21.64 -10.45
N GLU A 148 2.31 -22.66 -9.63
CA GLU A 148 3.58 -22.88 -8.93
C GLU A 148 4.04 -21.65 -8.12
N THR A 149 3.11 -21.02 -7.40
CA THR A 149 3.37 -19.80 -6.60
C THR A 149 4.58 -19.98 -5.68
N THR A 150 5.54 -19.06 -5.79
CA THR A 150 6.77 -19.06 -4.99
C THR A 150 6.77 -17.98 -3.90
N LEU A 151 6.01 -16.90 -4.11
CA LEU A 151 5.86 -15.79 -3.17
C LEU A 151 4.37 -15.55 -2.87
N LEU A 152 4.02 -15.58 -1.58
CA LEU A 152 2.65 -15.32 -1.13
C LEU A 152 2.57 -13.97 -0.43
N VAL A 153 1.63 -13.13 -0.85
CA VAL A 153 1.28 -11.86 -0.19
C VAL A 153 -0.07 -12.02 0.49
N ALA A 154 -0.10 -11.91 1.82
CA ALA A 154 -1.32 -12.08 2.62
C ALA A 154 -1.24 -11.34 3.97
N THR A 155 -2.35 -11.32 4.72
CA THR A 155 -2.26 -11.02 6.15
C THR A 155 -1.72 -12.25 6.91
N PRO A 156 -1.06 -12.07 8.07
CA PRO A 156 -0.59 -13.20 8.88
C PRO A 156 -1.69 -14.22 9.18
N SER A 157 -2.85 -13.77 9.65
CA SER A 157 -3.99 -14.64 9.94
C SER A 157 -4.48 -15.41 8.72
N TYR A 158 -4.50 -14.78 7.55
CA TYR A 158 -4.94 -15.45 6.33
C TYR A 158 -3.91 -16.45 5.79
N ALA A 159 -2.62 -16.18 5.93
CA ALA A 159 -1.57 -17.14 5.61
C ALA A 159 -1.67 -18.40 6.46
N MET A 160 -1.96 -18.26 7.76
CA MET A 160 -2.23 -19.38 8.66
C MET A 160 -3.50 -20.17 8.22
N ARG A 161 -4.58 -19.46 7.87
CA ARG A 161 -5.81 -20.10 7.39
C ARG A 161 -5.59 -20.88 6.09
N ILE A 162 -4.77 -20.37 5.18
CA ILE A 162 -4.38 -21.09 3.95
C ILE A 162 -3.66 -22.40 4.30
N ALA A 163 -2.74 -22.37 5.27
CA ALA A 163 -2.01 -23.56 5.69
C ALA A 163 -2.93 -24.61 6.32
N GLU A 164 -3.88 -24.19 7.17
CA GLU A 164 -4.89 -25.08 7.78
C GLU A 164 -5.75 -25.76 6.69
N VAL A 165 -6.32 -24.96 5.78
CA VAL A 165 -7.17 -25.48 4.69
C VAL A 165 -6.37 -26.41 3.76
N ALA A 166 -5.10 -26.12 3.53
CA ALA A 166 -4.23 -27.02 2.78
C ALA A 166 -4.19 -28.43 3.44
N LEU A 167 -3.96 -28.48 4.75
CA LEU A 167 -3.94 -29.74 5.49
C LEU A 167 -5.31 -30.44 5.48
N GLU A 168 -6.42 -29.70 5.63
CA GLU A 168 -7.79 -30.23 5.52
C GLU A 168 -8.05 -30.88 4.15
N MET A 169 -7.41 -30.34 3.09
CA MET A 169 -7.49 -30.85 1.72
C MET A 169 -6.47 -31.98 1.42
N GLY A 170 -5.68 -32.40 2.39
CA GLY A 170 -4.61 -33.39 2.22
C GLY A 170 -3.39 -32.88 1.48
N ILE A 171 -3.25 -31.54 1.36
CA ILE A 171 -2.09 -30.86 0.74
C ILE A 171 -1.07 -30.57 1.84
N ASN A 172 0.15 -31.08 1.72
CA ASN A 172 1.25 -30.72 2.61
C ASN A 172 1.94 -29.44 2.09
N PRO A 173 1.79 -28.28 2.78
CA PRO A 173 2.35 -27.02 2.28
C PRO A 173 3.85 -27.06 1.97
N ARG A 174 4.63 -27.84 2.74
CA ARG A 174 6.09 -27.95 2.54
C ARG A 174 6.50 -28.86 1.37
N LYS A 175 5.65 -29.80 1.00
CA LYS A 175 5.98 -30.81 -0.03
C LYS A 175 5.29 -30.52 -1.37
N ASP A 176 4.05 -30.04 -1.30
CA ASP A 176 3.15 -29.96 -2.45
C ASP A 176 3.03 -28.54 -3.02
N LEU A 177 3.48 -27.49 -2.26
CA LEU A 177 3.50 -26.11 -2.71
C LEU A 177 4.94 -25.62 -2.88
N LYS A 178 5.14 -24.65 -3.78
CA LYS A 178 6.46 -24.05 -4.06
C LYS A 178 6.71 -22.74 -3.32
N VAL A 179 5.82 -22.33 -2.41
CA VAL A 179 5.95 -21.08 -1.66
C VAL A 179 7.20 -21.11 -0.78
N LYS A 180 8.13 -20.21 -1.06
CA LYS A 180 9.40 -20.02 -0.33
C LYS A 180 9.47 -18.69 0.40
N THR A 181 8.70 -17.69 -0.03
CA THR A 181 8.71 -16.34 0.53
C THR A 181 7.30 -15.89 0.92
N LEU A 182 7.17 -15.32 2.11
CA LEU A 182 5.92 -14.73 2.60
C LEU A 182 6.12 -13.22 2.79
N VAL A 183 5.28 -12.41 2.16
CA VAL A 183 5.17 -10.97 2.39
C VAL A 183 3.90 -10.72 3.18
N LEU A 184 4.05 -10.58 4.49
CA LEU A 184 2.93 -10.47 5.41
C LEU A 184 2.78 -9.05 5.96
N GLY A 185 1.54 -8.59 6.11
CA GLY A 185 1.27 -7.26 6.65
C GLY A 185 -0.20 -7.00 6.95
N SER A 186 -0.49 -5.76 7.33
CA SER A 186 -1.81 -5.24 7.72
C SER A 186 -2.36 -5.74 9.06
N GLU A 187 -1.69 -6.66 9.73
CA GLU A 187 -1.99 -7.16 11.07
C GLU A 187 -0.69 -7.26 11.86
N LEU A 188 -0.79 -7.24 13.19
CA LEU A 188 0.33 -7.58 14.06
C LEU A 188 0.64 -9.07 13.92
N MET A 189 1.91 -9.39 13.78
CA MET A 189 2.39 -10.76 13.80
C MET A 189 2.90 -11.05 15.21
N THR A 190 2.32 -12.04 15.87
CA THR A 190 2.85 -12.62 17.11
C THR A 190 3.79 -13.79 16.77
N GLU A 191 4.74 -14.06 17.65
CA GLU A 191 5.65 -15.20 17.53
C GLU A 191 4.88 -16.54 17.53
#